data_c6b8cb1ebabdf67e472efbfba1f038ce
#
_entry.id   c6b8cb1ebabdf67e472efbfba1f038ce
#
_cell.length_a   1.000
_cell.length_b   1.000
_cell.length_c   1.000
_cell.angle_alpha   90.00
_cell.angle_beta   90.00
_cell.angle_gamma   90.00
#
_symmetry.space_group_name_H-M   'P 1'
#
loop_
_entity.id
_entity.type
_entity.pdbx_description
1 polymer ?
#
loop_
_entity_poly.entity_id
_entity_poly.type
_entity_poly.pdbx_seq_one_letter_code
_entity_poly.pdbx_strand_id
1 'polypeptide(L)'
;MVKRFYEETSGDRSKRVNEYLDNQCRNKKHNLLIIGTGLIGREHIRVASLLGAAKIHGIYDSNENSMDLAEEELQKFSNEKLIRYNSIKSAYQDPAVDAILICTPNYTHHQIFLEVAKSGKPIFVEKPMATSLKDGAEILRLSSKHPAFIQVGMQYRYKAQYVDAFHEVKVLKSLGSIKTISMSEYRPPFLDKVEQWNKFNEFSGGTFVEKCCHYFDLINLLADGQPKDVFASGGQAVNFLNFAHEGRKSDIDDHGFAIINYRNGIRANFTLNMFANEFYEELVITGEKGRLVASEKASANKKRQTKASIMVEVEGHQHYEGSKIGYPPSIEKSGHHGATFFEHEALISQLQQKEVDAATPRQGLMAMLVASAAQRSISENNVVSIDEHAERNGIKEILNQ
;
A
#
# COMPACT_ATOMS: atom_id res chain seq x y z
N MET A 1 7.73 23.69 -0.13
CA MET A 1 7.11 22.93 1.00
C MET A 1 6.62 21.61 0.42
N VAL A 2 7.04 20.50 0.98
CA VAL A 2 6.60 19.16 0.50
C VAL A 2 5.09 19.06 0.64
N LYS A 3 4.40 18.70 -0.44
CA LYS A 3 2.95 18.44 -0.42
C LYS A 3 2.69 17.15 0.38
N ARG A 4 1.94 17.25 1.47
CA ARG A 4 1.53 16.10 2.27
C ARG A 4 0.28 15.49 1.67
N PHE A 5 0.23 14.15 1.56
CA PHE A 5 -0.90 13.45 0.96
C PHE A 5 -2.25 13.74 1.64
N TYR A 6 -2.25 14.10 2.92
CA TYR A 6 -3.45 14.39 3.71
C TYR A 6 -3.84 15.87 3.76
N GLU A 7 -3.00 16.80 3.33
CA GLU A 7 -3.28 18.24 3.44
C GLU A 7 -4.26 18.75 2.37
N GLU A 8 -4.16 18.24 1.14
CA GLU A 8 -4.98 18.71 0.02
C GLU A 8 -6.21 17.84 -0.27
N THR A 9 -6.21 16.59 0.22
CA THR A 9 -7.28 15.63 -0.07
C THR A 9 -8.29 15.45 1.07
N SER A 10 -8.10 16.12 2.22
CA SER A 10 -9.05 16.11 3.33
C SER A 10 -10.32 16.93 3.05
N GLY A 11 -11.43 16.59 3.72
CA GLY A 11 -12.71 17.32 3.64
C GLY A 11 -13.66 16.83 2.54
N ASP A 12 -14.66 17.67 2.18
CA ASP A 12 -15.73 17.31 1.21
C ASP A 12 -15.18 17.18 -0.22
N ARG A 13 -14.84 15.96 -0.60
CA ARG A 13 -14.25 15.59 -1.90
C ARG A 13 -15.30 15.43 -2.99
N SER A 14 -16.60 15.32 -2.63
CA SER A 14 -17.66 15.08 -3.59
C SER A 14 -17.89 16.25 -4.56
N LYS A 15 -17.55 17.48 -4.14
CA LYS A 15 -17.72 18.70 -4.93
C LYS A 15 -16.55 18.97 -5.88
N ARG A 16 -15.42 18.26 -5.74
CA ARG A 16 -14.17 18.52 -6.48
C ARG A 16 -13.88 17.51 -7.58
N VAL A 17 -14.87 16.69 -8.01
CA VAL A 17 -14.67 15.67 -9.06
C VAL A 17 -14.01 16.25 -10.30
N ASN A 18 -14.54 17.36 -10.77
CA ASN A 18 -14.07 17.98 -12.00
C ASN A 18 -12.68 18.61 -11.80
N GLU A 19 -12.39 19.16 -10.60
CA GLU A 19 -11.06 19.70 -10.29
C GLU A 19 -9.98 18.62 -10.33
N TYR A 20 -10.25 17.43 -9.79
CA TYR A 20 -9.31 16.30 -9.86
C TYR A 20 -9.08 15.79 -11.27
N LEU A 21 -10.13 15.75 -12.10
CA LEU A 21 -10.08 15.21 -13.46
C LEU A 21 -9.70 16.28 -14.50
N ASP A 22 -10.20 17.52 -14.39
CA ASP A 22 -10.00 18.57 -15.41
C ASP A 22 -8.59 19.19 -15.38
N ASN A 23 -7.96 19.30 -14.22
CA ASN A 23 -6.64 19.88 -14.12
C ASN A 23 -5.52 19.00 -14.70
N GLN A 24 -5.78 17.73 -14.91
CA GLN A 24 -4.75 16.75 -15.31
C GLN A 24 -4.96 16.17 -16.70
N CYS A 25 -6.19 16.16 -17.22
CA CYS A 25 -6.56 15.43 -18.45
C CYS A 25 -5.99 15.99 -19.78
N ARG A 26 -5.34 17.14 -19.79
CA ARG A 26 -5.08 17.85 -21.06
C ARG A 26 -3.68 17.71 -21.66
N ASN A 27 -2.72 17.12 -20.91
CA ASN A 27 -1.38 16.89 -21.44
C ASN A 27 -0.80 15.59 -20.87
N LYS A 28 -1.05 14.49 -21.56
CA LYS A 28 -0.38 13.21 -21.29
C LYS A 28 1.11 13.32 -21.62
N LYS A 29 1.89 13.84 -20.65
CA LYS A 29 3.31 14.10 -20.86
C LYS A 29 4.22 12.94 -20.52
N HIS A 30 3.71 11.94 -19.76
CA HIS A 30 4.55 10.87 -19.23
C HIS A 30 4.10 9.51 -19.77
N ASN A 31 5.07 8.74 -20.24
CA ASN A 31 4.90 7.41 -20.76
C ASN A 31 5.24 6.38 -19.68
N LEU A 32 4.26 5.62 -19.23
CA LEU A 32 4.41 4.58 -18.22
C LEU A 32 4.62 3.21 -18.85
N LEU A 33 5.57 2.45 -18.34
CA LEU A 33 5.76 1.03 -18.59
C LEU A 33 5.21 0.25 -17.39
N ILE A 34 4.35 -0.75 -17.65
CA ILE A 34 3.86 -1.66 -16.62
C ILE A 34 4.48 -3.04 -16.82
N ILE A 35 5.18 -3.53 -15.81
CA ILE A 35 5.73 -4.88 -15.72
C ILE A 35 4.87 -5.67 -14.76
N GLY A 36 4.19 -6.71 -15.27
CA GLY A 36 3.17 -7.46 -14.55
C GLY A 36 1.76 -6.91 -14.82
N THR A 37 0.97 -7.63 -15.60
CA THR A 37 -0.38 -7.22 -16.04
C THR A 37 -1.49 -8.05 -15.40
N GLY A 38 -1.22 -8.58 -14.20
CA GLY A 38 -2.20 -9.25 -13.35
C GLY A 38 -3.31 -8.31 -12.86
N LEU A 39 -4.00 -8.69 -11.80
CA LEU A 39 -5.11 -7.88 -11.24
C LEU A 39 -4.68 -6.46 -10.90
N ILE A 40 -3.52 -6.30 -10.24
CA ILE A 40 -3.05 -4.98 -9.81
C ILE A 40 -2.50 -4.16 -10.97
N GLY A 41 -1.77 -4.78 -11.91
CA GLY A 41 -1.29 -4.08 -13.11
C GLY A 41 -2.44 -3.51 -13.95
N ARG A 42 -3.55 -4.25 -14.10
CA ARG A 42 -4.77 -3.75 -14.75
C ARG A 42 -5.47 -2.64 -13.96
N GLU A 43 -5.38 -2.67 -12.62
CA GLU A 43 -5.85 -1.56 -11.80
C GLU A 43 -5.04 -0.29 -12.09
N HIS A 44 -3.71 -0.39 -12.15
CA HIS A 44 -2.84 0.74 -12.53
C HIS A 44 -3.13 1.26 -13.93
N ILE A 45 -3.40 0.39 -14.91
CA ILE A 45 -3.84 0.80 -16.27
C ILE A 45 -5.11 1.63 -16.20
N ARG A 46 -6.12 1.13 -15.49
CA ARG A 46 -7.42 1.81 -15.32
C ARG A 46 -7.28 3.16 -14.63
N VAL A 47 -6.52 3.21 -13.55
CA VAL A 47 -6.30 4.42 -12.76
C VAL A 47 -5.53 5.47 -13.54
N ALA A 48 -4.42 5.10 -14.20
CA ALA A 48 -3.64 6.02 -15.03
C ALA A 48 -4.47 6.58 -16.18
N SER A 49 -5.33 5.74 -16.79
CA SER A 49 -6.22 6.16 -17.86
C SER A 49 -7.30 7.13 -17.37
N LEU A 50 -7.87 6.89 -16.18
CA LEU A 50 -8.86 7.77 -15.58
C LEU A 50 -8.24 9.12 -15.18
N LEU A 51 -7.07 9.09 -14.59
CA LEU A 51 -6.33 10.31 -14.19
C LEU A 51 -5.93 11.14 -15.41
N GLY A 52 -5.62 10.50 -16.53
CA GLY A 52 -5.39 11.15 -17.84
C GLY A 52 -4.07 11.93 -17.95
N ALA A 53 -3.27 12.01 -16.91
CA ALA A 53 -2.00 12.74 -16.86
C ALA A 53 -0.80 11.97 -17.42
N ALA A 54 -0.94 10.66 -17.59
CA ALA A 54 0.05 9.76 -18.17
C ALA A 54 -0.57 8.85 -19.21
N LYS A 55 0.28 8.31 -20.08
CA LYS A 55 -0.08 7.30 -21.09
C LYS A 55 0.52 5.97 -20.68
N ILE A 56 -0.23 4.88 -20.84
CA ILE A 56 0.34 3.54 -20.81
C ILE A 56 1.05 3.32 -22.14
N HIS A 57 2.36 3.47 -22.14
CA HIS A 57 3.19 3.35 -23.34
C HIS A 57 3.41 1.91 -23.74
N GLY A 58 3.66 1.05 -22.73
CA GLY A 58 3.89 -0.36 -22.98
C GLY A 58 3.69 -1.23 -21.77
N ILE A 59 3.62 -2.52 -22.03
CA ILE A 59 3.44 -3.56 -21.02
C ILE A 59 4.41 -4.73 -21.26
N TYR A 60 4.74 -5.42 -20.18
CA TYR A 60 5.39 -6.71 -20.21
C TYR A 60 4.78 -7.64 -19.16
N ASP A 61 4.48 -8.85 -19.56
CA ASP A 61 4.15 -9.97 -18.68
C ASP A 61 4.70 -11.26 -19.30
N SER A 62 5.04 -12.26 -18.50
CA SER A 62 5.43 -13.58 -18.99
C SER A 62 4.23 -14.39 -19.52
N ASN A 63 3.01 -13.98 -19.20
CA ASN A 63 1.77 -14.60 -19.58
C ASN A 63 1.04 -13.74 -20.65
N GLU A 64 0.96 -14.22 -21.89
CA GLU A 64 0.32 -13.54 -23.01
C GLU A 64 -1.16 -13.19 -22.72
N ASN A 65 -1.91 -14.12 -22.11
CA ASN A 65 -3.31 -13.86 -21.76
C ASN A 65 -3.48 -12.73 -20.75
N SER A 66 -2.50 -12.53 -19.84
CA SER A 66 -2.49 -11.36 -18.95
C SER A 66 -2.29 -10.06 -19.72
N MET A 67 -1.49 -10.05 -20.77
CA MET A 67 -1.30 -8.89 -21.66
C MET A 67 -2.54 -8.61 -22.50
N ASP A 68 -3.24 -9.66 -22.98
CA ASP A 68 -4.52 -9.51 -23.69
C ASP A 68 -5.56 -8.80 -22.82
N LEU A 69 -5.73 -9.27 -21.57
CA LEU A 69 -6.64 -8.66 -20.61
C LEU A 69 -6.24 -7.22 -20.24
N ALA A 70 -4.96 -6.90 -20.26
CA ALA A 70 -4.48 -5.54 -20.03
C ALA A 70 -4.80 -4.58 -21.18
N GLU A 71 -4.68 -5.03 -22.43
CA GLU A 71 -5.13 -4.26 -23.59
C GLU A 71 -6.64 -4.04 -23.58
N GLU A 72 -7.41 -5.08 -23.28
CA GLU A 72 -8.87 -4.95 -23.11
C GLU A 72 -9.24 -3.94 -22.02
N GLU A 73 -8.49 -3.92 -20.90
CA GLU A 73 -8.71 -2.93 -19.84
C GLU A 73 -8.42 -1.51 -20.34
N LEU A 74 -7.31 -1.30 -21.07
CA LEU A 74 -6.97 0.01 -21.64
C LEU A 74 -8.02 0.49 -22.66
N GLN A 75 -8.51 -0.41 -23.51
CA GLN A 75 -9.50 -0.09 -24.56
C GLN A 75 -10.84 0.45 -24.01
N LYS A 76 -11.15 0.18 -22.73
CA LYS A 76 -12.32 0.76 -22.05
C LYS A 76 -12.21 2.28 -21.86
N PHE A 77 -10.99 2.83 -21.89
CA PHE A 77 -10.71 4.23 -21.59
C PHE A 77 -10.05 4.98 -22.76
N SER A 78 -9.37 4.28 -23.66
CA SER A 78 -8.57 4.87 -24.72
C SER A 78 -8.48 3.96 -25.93
N ASN A 79 -8.49 4.54 -27.13
CA ASN A 79 -8.19 3.85 -28.37
C ASN A 79 -6.67 3.82 -28.69
N GLU A 80 -5.84 4.28 -27.76
CA GLU A 80 -4.40 4.27 -27.95
C GLU A 80 -3.85 2.85 -27.93
N LYS A 81 -2.91 2.58 -28.82
CA LYS A 81 -2.18 1.31 -28.83
C LYS A 81 -0.99 1.40 -27.87
N LEU A 82 -0.80 0.36 -27.09
CA LEU A 82 0.39 0.18 -26.27
C LEU A 82 1.37 -0.78 -26.97
N ILE A 83 2.61 -0.79 -26.49
CA ILE A 83 3.66 -1.69 -26.96
C ILE A 83 3.69 -2.92 -26.06
N ARG A 84 3.63 -4.13 -26.63
CA ARG A 84 3.94 -5.38 -25.93
C ARG A 84 5.43 -5.66 -26.11
N TYR A 85 6.16 -5.69 -25.01
CA TYR A 85 7.58 -6.02 -25.03
C TYR A 85 7.79 -7.52 -24.87
N ASN A 86 8.83 -8.04 -25.54
CA ASN A 86 9.18 -9.46 -25.46
C ASN A 86 10.13 -9.79 -24.29
N SER A 87 10.64 -8.78 -23.61
CA SER A 87 11.52 -8.94 -22.44
C SER A 87 11.52 -7.69 -21.56
N ILE A 88 11.79 -7.87 -20.27
CA ILE A 88 11.98 -6.75 -19.32
C ILE A 88 13.09 -5.82 -19.84
N LYS A 89 14.18 -6.40 -20.39
CA LYS A 89 15.31 -5.62 -20.90
C LYS A 89 14.89 -4.69 -22.05
N SER A 90 14.21 -5.20 -23.05
CA SER A 90 13.73 -4.36 -24.17
C SER A 90 12.75 -3.29 -23.70
N ALA A 91 11.94 -3.60 -22.68
CA ALA A 91 10.96 -2.68 -22.13
C ALA A 91 11.62 -1.48 -21.41
N TYR A 92 12.55 -1.72 -20.46
CA TYR A 92 13.17 -0.61 -19.73
C TYR A 92 14.22 0.16 -20.53
N GLN A 93 14.76 -0.43 -21.60
CA GLN A 93 15.71 0.25 -22.50
C GLN A 93 15.04 1.17 -23.51
N ASP A 94 13.71 1.10 -23.67
CA ASP A 94 13.01 2.02 -24.57
C ASP A 94 13.15 3.47 -24.05
N PRO A 95 13.77 4.37 -24.85
CA PRO A 95 13.96 5.76 -24.46
C PRO A 95 12.68 6.54 -24.28
N ALA A 96 11.57 6.08 -24.88
CA ALA A 96 10.28 6.72 -24.76
C ALA A 96 9.59 6.47 -23.40
N VAL A 97 10.06 5.50 -22.61
CA VAL A 97 9.53 5.22 -21.26
C VAL A 97 10.05 6.23 -20.26
N ASP A 98 9.17 6.92 -19.54
CA ASP A 98 9.50 7.91 -18.51
C ASP A 98 9.52 7.32 -17.11
N ALA A 99 8.69 6.32 -16.82
CA ALA A 99 8.67 5.64 -15.52
C ALA A 99 8.23 4.18 -15.65
N ILE A 100 8.68 3.35 -14.71
CA ILE A 100 8.46 1.90 -14.69
C ILE A 100 7.65 1.52 -13.44
N LEU A 101 6.54 0.80 -13.64
CA LEU A 101 5.71 0.26 -12.56
C LEU A 101 5.90 -1.26 -12.48
N ILE A 102 6.37 -1.76 -11.33
CA ILE A 102 6.53 -3.20 -11.06
C ILE A 102 5.30 -3.68 -10.31
N CYS A 103 4.47 -4.49 -10.99
CA CYS A 103 3.16 -4.96 -10.52
C CYS A 103 3.04 -6.50 -10.60
N THR A 104 4.16 -7.19 -10.51
CA THR A 104 4.29 -8.64 -10.64
C THR A 104 4.00 -9.36 -9.29
N PRO A 105 4.04 -10.68 -9.19
CA PRO A 105 3.98 -11.38 -7.90
C PRO A 105 5.11 -10.94 -6.94
N ASN A 106 4.82 -10.89 -5.64
CA ASN A 106 5.71 -10.32 -4.62
C ASN A 106 7.15 -10.85 -4.67
N TYR A 107 7.31 -12.18 -4.84
CA TYR A 107 8.63 -12.83 -4.85
C TYR A 107 9.51 -12.43 -6.04
N THR A 108 8.96 -11.81 -7.04
CA THR A 108 9.70 -11.35 -8.23
C THR A 108 10.11 -9.87 -8.16
N HIS A 109 9.53 -9.09 -7.24
CA HIS A 109 9.76 -7.63 -7.16
C HIS A 109 11.23 -7.27 -7.06
N HIS A 110 11.96 -7.94 -6.16
CA HIS A 110 13.38 -7.66 -5.94
C HIS A 110 14.22 -7.89 -7.21
N GLN A 111 14.08 -9.06 -7.85
CA GLN A 111 14.86 -9.40 -9.04
C GLN A 111 14.55 -8.45 -10.22
N ILE A 112 13.27 -8.13 -10.41
CA ILE A 112 12.86 -7.19 -11.46
C ILE A 112 13.38 -5.79 -11.13
N PHE A 113 13.31 -5.36 -9.86
CA PHE A 113 13.86 -4.09 -9.42
C PHE A 113 15.36 -3.97 -9.73
N LEU A 114 16.17 -5.00 -9.41
CA LEU A 114 17.60 -5.02 -9.72
C LEU A 114 17.89 -4.86 -11.22
N GLU A 115 17.03 -5.37 -12.06
CA GLU A 115 17.19 -5.25 -13.51
C GLU A 115 16.78 -3.86 -14.01
N VAL A 116 15.60 -3.38 -13.66
CA VAL A 116 15.08 -2.10 -14.18
C VAL A 116 15.80 -0.89 -13.60
N ALA A 117 16.35 -1.00 -12.39
CA ALA A 117 17.16 0.07 -11.78
C ALA A 117 18.38 0.47 -12.63
N LYS A 118 18.87 -0.42 -13.49
CA LYS A 118 19.94 -0.12 -14.44
C LYS A 118 19.56 0.95 -15.48
N SER A 119 18.25 1.20 -15.65
CA SER A 119 17.76 2.22 -16.58
C SER A 119 17.97 3.65 -16.08
N GLY A 120 18.14 3.84 -14.77
CA GLY A 120 18.17 5.16 -14.12
C GLY A 120 16.82 5.90 -14.13
N LYS A 121 15.74 5.27 -14.57
CA LYS A 121 14.39 5.87 -14.66
C LYS A 121 13.67 5.82 -13.32
N PRO A 122 12.68 6.71 -13.07
CA PRO A 122 11.76 6.60 -11.94
C PRO A 122 11.11 5.22 -11.86
N ILE A 123 11.03 4.64 -10.66
CA ILE A 123 10.45 3.32 -10.43
C ILE A 123 9.34 3.42 -9.38
N PHE A 124 8.20 2.84 -9.70
CA PHE A 124 7.16 2.49 -8.76
C PHE A 124 7.23 0.98 -8.53
N VAL A 125 7.32 0.54 -7.27
CA VAL A 125 7.27 -0.87 -6.94
C VAL A 125 6.08 -1.17 -6.03
N GLU A 126 5.23 -2.11 -6.44
CA GLU A 126 4.10 -2.55 -5.62
C GLU A 126 4.55 -3.15 -4.28
N LYS A 127 3.66 -3.06 -3.31
CA LYS A 127 3.87 -3.61 -1.98
C LYS A 127 3.55 -5.14 -1.92
N PRO A 128 4.20 -5.85 -1.01
CA PRO A 128 5.43 -5.46 -0.33
C PRO A 128 6.56 -5.32 -1.34
N MET A 129 7.47 -4.38 -1.14
CA MET A 129 8.54 -4.16 -2.12
C MET A 129 9.48 -5.37 -2.29
N ALA A 130 9.46 -6.31 -1.34
CA ALA A 130 10.13 -7.61 -1.38
C ALA A 130 9.44 -8.58 -0.43
N THR A 131 9.77 -9.88 -0.50
CA THR A 131 9.25 -10.89 0.42
C THR A 131 10.18 -11.16 1.60
N SER A 132 11.44 -10.72 1.55
CA SER A 132 12.39 -10.82 2.65
C SER A 132 12.95 -9.46 3.05
N LEU A 133 13.35 -9.32 4.33
CA LEU A 133 13.98 -8.10 4.83
C LEU A 133 15.32 -7.83 4.16
N LYS A 134 16.06 -8.88 3.80
CA LYS A 134 17.35 -8.76 3.12
C LYS A 134 17.19 -8.15 1.73
N ASP A 135 16.23 -8.63 0.96
CA ASP A 135 15.95 -8.11 -0.37
C ASP A 135 15.40 -6.67 -0.31
N GLY A 136 14.52 -6.40 0.67
CA GLY A 136 14.04 -5.04 0.93
C GLY A 136 15.15 -4.05 1.29
N ALA A 137 16.13 -4.49 2.09
CA ALA A 137 17.30 -3.68 2.42
C ALA A 137 18.21 -3.45 1.20
N GLU A 138 18.34 -4.43 0.30
CA GLU A 138 19.07 -4.24 -0.94
C GLU A 138 18.40 -3.22 -1.85
N ILE A 139 17.07 -3.28 -1.98
CA ILE A 139 16.30 -2.23 -2.70
C ILE A 139 16.57 -0.86 -2.06
N LEU A 140 16.49 -0.73 -0.73
CA LEU A 140 16.77 0.54 -0.04
C LEU A 140 18.20 1.04 -0.32
N ARG A 141 19.20 0.17 -0.24
CA ARG A 141 20.60 0.52 -0.50
C ARG A 141 20.82 1.00 -1.94
N LEU A 142 20.16 0.38 -2.91
CA LEU A 142 20.25 0.81 -4.30
C LEU A 142 19.46 2.09 -4.55
N SER A 143 18.32 2.27 -3.89
CA SER A 143 17.50 3.47 -4.04
C SER A 143 18.22 4.74 -3.59
N SER A 144 19.08 4.65 -2.56
CA SER A 144 19.86 5.80 -2.08
C SER A 144 20.91 6.31 -3.11
N LYS A 145 21.26 5.48 -4.10
CA LYS A 145 22.23 5.81 -5.17
C LYS A 145 21.55 5.97 -6.53
N HIS A 146 20.25 5.72 -6.60
CA HIS A 146 19.51 5.77 -7.85
C HIS A 146 19.30 7.24 -8.26
N PRO A 147 19.51 7.60 -9.56
CA PRO A 147 19.44 9.00 -9.99
C PRO A 147 18.03 9.59 -9.99
N ALA A 148 16.99 8.74 -9.97
CA ALA A 148 15.59 9.14 -9.97
C ALA A 148 14.88 8.64 -8.70
N PHE A 149 13.66 9.13 -8.45
CA PHE A 149 12.89 8.69 -7.30
C PHE A 149 12.42 7.23 -7.43
N ILE A 150 12.21 6.60 -6.29
CA ILE A 150 11.58 5.29 -6.15
C ILE A 150 10.42 5.43 -5.17
N GLN A 151 9.22 5.08 -5.64
CA GLN A 151 7.98 5.08 -4.86
C GLN A 151 7.55 3.65 -4.57
N VAL A 152 7.11 3.39 -3.35
CA VAL A 152 6.53 2.10 -2.95
C VAL A 152 5.01 2.21 -2.95
N GLY A 153 4.32 1.16 -3.43
CA GLY A 153 2.87 1.08 -3.58
C GLY A 153 2.10 0.97 -2.25
N MET A 154 2.20 1.98 -1.39
CA MET A 154 1.47 2.04 -0.11
C MET A 154 0.16 2.83 -0.24
N GLN A 155 -0.71 2.38 -1.16
CA GLN A 155 -1.94 3.10 -1.51
C GLN A 155 -2.90 3.35 -0.35
N TYR A 156 -2.86 2.56 0.74
CA TYR A 156 -3.76 2.76 1.88
C TYR A 156 -3.61 4.13 2.55
N ARG A 157 -2.45 4.79 2.44
CA ARG A 157 -2.26 6.18 2.88
C ARG A 157 -3.31 7.12 2.29
N TYR A 158 -3.81 6.81 1.10
CA TYR A 158 -4.72 7.66 0.33
C TYR A 158 -6.20 7.22 0.46
N LYS A 159 -6.53 6.24 1.31
CA LYS A 159 -7.93 5.94 1.63
C LYS A 159 -8.56 7.12 2.38
N ALA A 160 -9.78 7.48 2.02
CA ALA A 160 -10.43 8.70 2.50
C ALA A 160 -10.44 8.82 4.03
N GLN A 161 -10.77 7.73 4.74
CA GLN A 161 -10.79 7.70 6.20
C GLN A 161 -9.42 7.92 6.83
N TYR A 162 -8.35 7.43 6.20
CA TYR A 162 -6.99 7.61 6.72
C TYR A 162 -6.45 9.00 6.41
N VAL A 163 -6.76 9.55 5.22
CA VAL A 163 -6.38 10.94 4.89
C VAL A 163 -6.98 11.91 5.90
N ASP A 164 -8.26 11.78 6.24
CA ASP A 164 -8.89 12.66 7.22
C ASP A 164 -8.37 12.42 8.65
N ALA A 165 -8.10 11.16 9.03
CA ALA A 165 -7.48 10.85 10.31
C ALA A 165 -6.07 11.48 10.44
N PHE A 166 -5.25 11.40 9.39
CA PHE A 166 -3.95 12.06 9.34
C PHE A 166 -4.07 13.58 9.42
N HIS A 167 -5.04 14.17 8.74
CA HIS A 167 -5.29 15.61 8.80
C HIS A 167 -5.62 16.06 10.23
N GLU A 168 -6.53 15.36 10.91
CA GLU A 168 -6.89 15.63 12.30
C GLU A 168 -5.68 15.53 13.26
N VAL A 169 -4.85 14.49 13.07
CA VAL A 169 -3.71 14.22 13.97
C VAL A 169 -2.51 15.12 13.68
N LYS A 170 -2.16 15.31 12.41
CA LYS A 170 -0.90 15.95 12.01
C LYS A 170 -1.04 17.44 11.70
N VAL A 171 -2.19 17.87 11.16
CA VAL A 171 -2.43 19.28 10.79
C VAL A 171 -3.18 19.99 11.90
N LEU A 172 -4.37 19.52 12.24
CA LEU A 172 -5.22 20.16 13.25
C LEU A 172 -4.75 19.89 14.68
N LYS A 173 -4.04 18.77 14.90
CA LYS A 173 -3.57 18.32 16.23
C LYS A 173 -4.68 18.24 17.26
N SER A 174 -5.87 17.84 16.80
CA SER A 174 -7.12 17.85 17.57
C SER A 174 -7.03 17.01 18.84
N LEU A 175 -6.28 15.89 18.80
CA LEU A 175 -6.16 14.95 19.92
C LEU A 175 -5.02 15.28 20.90
N GLY A 176 -4.23 16.32 20.66
CA GLY A 176 -3.01 16.59 21.42
C GLY A 176 -1.93 15.52 21.18
N SER A 177 -1.12 15.19 22.20
CA SER A 177 -0.11 14.12 22.10
C SER A 177 -0.79 12.76 21.99
N ILE A 178 -0.49 12.00 20.96
CA ILE A 178 -1.03 10.64 20.75
C ILE A 178 -0.44 9.68 21.81
N LYS A 179 -1.28 8.81 22.35
CA LYS A 179 -0.92 7.81 23.36
C LYS A 179 -1.13 6.39 22.86
N THR A 180 -2.28 6.11 22.19
CA THR A 180 -2.56 4.78 21.68
C THR A 180 -3.11 4.83 20.26
N ILE A 181 -2.78 3.79 19.48
CA ILE A 181 -3.28 3.56 18.12
C ILE A 181 -3.78 2.11 18.05
N SER A 182 -5.06 1.92 17.74
CA SER A 182 -5.64 0.61 17.51
C SER A 182 -6.14 0.51 16.08
N MET A 183 -5.77 -0.54 15.37
CA MET A 183 -6.16 -0.74 13.99
C MET A 183 -6.62 -2.17 13.76
N SER A 184 -7.66 -2.35 12.96
CA SER A 184 -8.21 -3.68 12.67
C SER A 184 -8.67 -3.82 11.23
N GLU A 185 -8.54 -5.04 10.69
CA GLU A 185 -9.13 -5.46 9.44
C GLU A 185 -9.89 -6.79 9.62
N TYR A 186 -11.14 -6.77 9.23
CA TYR A 186 -11.99 -7.96 9.07
C TYR A 186 -12.33 -8.10 7.60
N ARG A 187 -12.10 -9.29 7.03
CA ARG A 187 -12.24 -9.46 5.58
C ARG A 187 -12.54 -10.90 5.16
N PRO A 188 -13.08 -11.12 3.97
CA PRO A 188 -13.04 -12.43 3.32
C PRO A 188 -11.59 -12.88 3.06
N PRO A 189 -11.34 -14.19 2.85
CA PRO A 189 -10.02 -14.72 2.54
C PRO A 189 -9.41 -14.09 1.29
N PHE A 190 -8.12 -14.28 1.10
CA PHE A 190 -7.40 -13.83 -0.10
C PHE A 190 -8.01 -14.41 -1.36
N LEU A 191 -8.14 -13.56 -2.39
CA LEU A 191 -8.49 -13.98 -3.74
C LEU A 191 -7.43 -14.95 -4.29
N ASP A 192 -7.87 -15.82 -5.17
CA ASP A 192 -6.97 -16.67 -5.90
C ASP A 192 -6.08 -15.86 -6.85
N LYS A 193 -4.80 -16.16 -6.83
CA LYS A 193 -3.78 -15.59 -7.69
C LYS A 193 -3.23 -16.68 -8.60
N VAL A 194 -2.53 -16.29 -9.67
CA VAL A 194 -1.82 -17.22 -10.55
C VAL A 194 -0.97 -18.17 -9.67
N GLU A 195 -1.06 -19.49 -9.94
CA GLU A 195 -0.32 -20.52 -9.19
C GLU A 195 -0.48 -20.44 -7.66
N GLN A 196 -1.52 -19.76 -7.17
CA GLN A 196 -1.85 -19.63 -5.75
C GLN A 196 -0.68 -19.11 -4.88
N TRP A 197 0.28 -18.37 -5.47
CA TRP A 197 1.51 -17.95 -4.81
C TRP A 197 1.27 -17.22 -3.47
N ASN A 198 0.16 -16.49 -3.36
CA ASN A 198 -0.19 -15.73 -2.16
C ASN A 198 -0.69 -16.58 -0.99
N LYS A 199 -0.72 -17.90 -1.14
CA LYS A 199 -1.05 -18.88 -0.09
C LYS A 199 0.20 -19.51 0.56
N PHE A 200 1.40 -19.05 0.19
CA PHE A 200 2.67 -19.59 0.68
C PHE A 200 3.60 -18.47 1.14
N ASN A 201 4.17 -18.63 2.35
CA ASN A 201 5.08 -17.65 2.96
C ASN A 201 6.29 -17.35 2.08
N GLU A 202 6.86 -18.37 1.44
CA GLU A 202 8.01 -18.23 0.54
C GLU A 202 7.76 -17.22 -0.58
N PHE A 203 6.57 -17.21 -1.16
CA PHE A 203 6.24 -16.37 -2.32
C PHE A 203 5.57 -15.04 -1.94
N SER A 204 4.91 -15.00 -0.78
CA SER A 204 4.19 -13.81 -0.33
C SER A 204 4.97 -12.96 0.67
N GLY A 205 5.90 -13.58 1.41
CA GLY A 205 6.53 -13.02 2.61
C GLY A 205 5.70 -13.27 3.87
N GLY A 206 4.57 -14.02 3.75
CA GLY A 206 3.61 -14.28 4.82
C GLY A 206 2.52 -13.22 4.91
N THR A 207 1.43 -13.56 5.59
CA THR A 207 0.22 -12.73 5.67
C THR A 207 0.50 -11.33 6.21
N PHE A 208 1.32 -11.20 7.24
CA PHE A 208 1.62 -9.91 7.84
C PHE A 208 2.48 -9.03 6.93
N VAL A 209 3.41 -9.60 6.16
CA VAL A 209 4.21 -8.85 5.18
C VAL A 209 3.39 -8.53 3.94
N GLU A 210 2.70 -9.51 3.37
CA GLU A 210 1.92 -9.33 2.14
C GLU A 210 0.77 -8.35 2.31
N LYS A 211 -0.03 -8.54 3.37
CA LYS A 211 -1.26 -7.76 3.56
C LYS A 211 -1.10 -6.65 4.59
N CYS A 212 -0.51 -6.96 5.74
CA CYS A 212 -0.56 -6.05 6.87
C CYS A 212 0.51 -4.95 6.81
N CYS A 213 1.46 -5.02 5.86
CA CYS A 213 2.43 -3.93 5.67
C CYS A 213 1.77 -2.57 5.44
N HIS A 214 0.61 -2.50 4.83
CA HIS A 214 -0.19 -1.28 4.71
C HIS A 214 -0.54 -0.68 6.08
N TYR A 215 -0.99 -1.52 7.01
CA TYR A 215 -1.42 -1.07 8.34
C TYR A 215 -0.24 -0.71 9.22
N PHE A 216 0.86 -1.47 9.14
CA PHE A 216 2.08 -1.14 9.86
C PHE A 216 2.73 0.14 9.32
N ASP A 217 2.62 0.42 8.03
CA ASP A 217 3.02 1.69 7.44
C ASP A 217 2.20 2.86 8.04
N LEU A 218 0.86 2.74 8.05
CA LEU A 218 -0.03 3.75 8.62
C LEU A 218 0.23 3.96 10.12
N ILE A 219 0.39 2.89 10.89
CA ILE A 219 0.67 2.95 12.32
C ILE A 219 2.03 3.63 12.57
N ASN A 220 3.07 3.29 11.80
CA ASN A 220 4.40 3.92 11.91
C ASN A 220 4.33 5.42 11.64
N LEU A 221 3.59 5.83 10.60
CA LEU A 221 3.40 7.25 10.26
C LEU A 221 2.63 8.01 11.34
N LEU A 222 1.56 7.40 11.90
CA LEU A 222 0.75 8.01 12.96
C LEU A 222 1.54 8.10 14.28
N ALA A 223 2.28 7.05 14.62
CA ALA A 223 3.10 7.02 15.83
C ALA A 223 4.24 8.03 15.81
N ASP A 224 4.72 8.41 14.61
CA ASP A 224 5.83 9.37 14.42
C ASP A 224 7.03 9.05 15.33
N GLY A 225 7.35 7.77 15.41
CA GLY A 225 8.37 7.25 16.31
C GLY A 225 8.96 5.93 15.80
N GLN A 226 10.08 5.54 16.41
CA GLN A 226 10.71 4.27 16.06
C GLN A 226 10.03 3.12 16.80
N PRO A 227 9.60 2.03 16.14
CA PRO A 227 9.14 0.83 16.80
C PRO A 227 10.29 0.22 17.63
N LYS A 228 9.95 -0.25 18.83
CA LYS A 228 10.92 -0.81 19.79
C LYS A 228 10.84 -2.32 19.85
N ASP A 229 9.65 -2.84 20.06
CA ASP A 229 9.41 -4.27 20.17
C ASP A 229 7.98 -4.62 19.72
N VAL A 230 7.78 -5.89 19.34
CA VAL A 230 6.52 -6.44 18.89
C VAL A 230 6.22 -7.73 19.62
N PHE A 231 4.98 -7.89 20.10
CA PHE A 231 4.41 -9.17 20.51
C PHE A 231 3.22 -9.48 19.62
N ALA A 232 3.13 -10.71 19.09
CA ALA A 232 2.02 -11.13 18.25
C ALA A 232 1.59 -12.57 18.53
N SER A 233 0.30 -12.83 18.29
CA SER A 233 -0.30 -14.16 18.34
C SER A 233 -1.22 -14.32 17.13
N GLY A 234 -1.19 -15.48 16.46
CA GLY A 234 -1.95 -15.72 15.25
C GLY A 234 -1.80 -17.16 14.76
N GLY A 235 -2.33 -17.41 13.58
CA GLY A 235 -2.24 -18.74 12.96
C GLY A 235 -3.32 -18.98 11.91
N GLN A 236 -3.55 -20.25 11.60
CA GLN A 236 -4.62 -20.74 10.75
C GLN A 236 -5.79 -21.22 11.62
N ALA A 237 -6.99 -20.72 11.39
CA ALA A 237 -8.18 -21.13 12.12
C ALA A 237 -9.30 -21.64 11.22
N VAL A 238 -9.45 -21.12 10.00
CA VAL A 238 -10.58 -21.41 9.11
C VAL A 238 -10.17 -21.67 7.67
N ASN A 239 -9.48 -20.72 7.01
CA ASN A 239 -9.42 -20.70 5.55
C ASN A 239 -8.39 -21.64 4.93
N PHE A 240 -7.22 -21.79 5.54
CA PHE A 240 -6.08 -22.43 4.89
C PHE A 240 -5.69 -23.78 5.50
N LEU A 241 -6.44 -24.25 6.52
CA LEU A 241 -6.16 -25.50 7.25
C LEU A 241 -5.99 -26.73 6.34
N ASN A 242 -6.82 -26.83 5.31
CA ASN A 242 -6.82 -27.95 4.37
C ASN A 242 -6.45 -27.53 2.94
N PHE A 243 -5.97 -26.30 2.76
CA PHE A 243 -5.59 -25.83 1.43
C PHE A 243 -4.24 -26.41 1.04
N ALA A 244 -4.20 -27.01 -0.14
CA ALA A 244 -2.97 -27.46 -0.79
C ALA A 244 -3.01 -27.17 -2.29
N HIS A 245 -1.86 -26.84 -2.85
CA HIS A 245 -1.66 -26.64 -4.27
C HIS A 245 -0.39 -27.36 -4.69
N GLU A 246 -0.46 -28.19 -5.73
CA GLU A 246 0.66 -29.03 -6.22
C GLU A 246 1.36 -29.84 -5.12
N GLY A 247 0.57 -30.40 -4.20
CA GLY A 247 1.08 -31.21 -3.08
C GLY A 247 1.66 -30.43 -1.90
N ARG A 248 1.76 -29.11 -1.99
CA ARG A 248 2.25 -28.21 -0.95
C ARG A 248 1.07 -27.64 -0.14
N LYS A 249 1.11 -27.79 1.18
CA LYS A 249 0.12 -27.18 2.09
C LYS A 249 0.40 -25.70 2.27
N SER A 250 -0.67 -24.90 2.38
CA SER A 250 -0.57 -23.50 2.75
C SER A 250 0.04 -23.33 4.14
N ASP A 251 0.90 -22.34 4.27
CA ASP A 251 1.60 -21.99 5.52
C ASP A 251 1.40 -20.53 5.94
N ILE A 252 0.43 -19.81 5.32
CA ILE A 252 0.07 -18.43 5.70
C ILE A 252 -0.99 -18.42 6.80
N ASP A 253 -0.94 -17.40 7.66
CA ASP A 253 -1.93 -17.16 8.70
C ASP A 253 -3.22 -16.56 8.13
N ASP A 254 -4.38 -16.84 8.75
CA ASP A 254 -5.66 -16.24 8.39
C ASP A 254 -6.22 -15.31 9.49
N HIS A 255 -5.55 -15.21 10.62
CA HIS A 255 -5.86 -14.26 11.68
C HIS A 255 -4.61 -13.96 12.52
N GLY A 256 -4.68 -12.84 13.24
CA GLY A 256 -3.64 -12.53 14.22
C GLY A 256 -3.82 -11.17 14.88
N PHE A 257 -3.13 -11.03 16.00
CA PHE A 257 -3.07 -9.85 16.83
C PHE A 257 -1.62 -9.46 17.02
N ALA A 258 -1.29 -8.18 16.83
CA ALA A 258 0.04 -7.65 17.10
C ALA A 258 -0.03 -6.45 18.03
N ILE A 259 0.86 -6.37 19.00
CA ILE A 259 1.09 -5.21 19.88
C ILE A 259 2.46 -4.66 19.54
N ILE A 260 2.54 -3.37 19.25
CA ILE A 260 3.77 -2.68 18.89
C ILE A 260 4.05 -1.58 19.92
N ASN A 261 5.20 -1.62 20.55
CA ASN A 261 5.69 -0.59 21.44
C ASN A 261 6.62 0.36 20.69
N TYR A 262 6.40 1.67 20.82
CA TYR A 262 7.25 2.69 20.22
C TYR A 262 8.17 3.33 21.28
N ARG A 263 9.37 3.79 20.85
CA ARG A 263 10.36 4.41 21.76
C ARG A 263 9.88 5.73 22.38
N ASN A 264 8.98 6.44 21.69
CA ASN A 264 8.35 7.68 22.20
C ASN A 264 7.20 7.42 23.18
N GLY A 265 6.97 6.17 23.58
CA GLY A 265 5.96 5.81 24.56
C GLY A 265 4.58 5.45 24.00
N ILE A 266 4.33 5.65 22.71
CA ILE A 266 3.08 5.24 22.05
C ILE A 266 2.97 3.71 22.07
N ARG A 267 1.75 3.22 22.28
CA ARG A 267 1.38 1.81 22.18
C ARG A 267 0.41 1.63 21.04
N ALA A 268 0.70 0.70 20.14
CA ALA A 268 -0.19 0.38 19.05
C ALA A 268 -0.58 -1.10 19.05
N ASN A 269 -1.72 -1.40 18.45
CA ASN A 269 -2.11 -2.77 18.16
C ASN A 269 -2.72 -2.87 16.77
N PHE A 270 -2.61 -4.07 16.19
CA PHE A 270 -3.26 -4.43 14.95
C PHE A 270 -3.95 -5.79 15.08
N THR A 271 -5.16 -5.88 14.53
CA THR A 271 -5.95 -7.11 14.48
C THR A 271 -6.29 -7.45 13.04
N LEU A 272 -5.99 -8.69 12.63
CA LEU A 272 -6.42 -9.25 11.36
C LEU A 272 -7.38 -10.41 11.57
N ASN A 273 -8.46 -10.44 10.79
CA ASN A 273 -9.34 -11.59 10.66
C ASN A 273 -9.75 -11.76 9.19
N MET A 274 -9.44 -12.91 8.58
CA MET A 274 -9.70 -13.18 7.17
C MET A 274 -10.86 -14.15 6.92
N PHE A 275 -11.71 -14.37 7.89
CA PHE A 275 -12.92 -15.22 7.74
C PHE A 275 -14.21 -14.46 8.03
N ALA A 276 -14.19 -13.13 7.94
CA ALA A 276 -15.39 -12.30 7.94
C ALA A 276 -16.05 -12.27 6.56
N ASN A 277 -17.38 -12.14 6.55
CA ASN A 277 -18.14 -12.12 5.29
C ASN A 277 -18.09 -10.78 4.55
N GLU A 278 -17.76 -9.69 5.24
CA GLU A 278 -17.68 -8.34 4.70
C GLU A 278 -16.35 -7.69 5.08
N PHE A 279 -15.93 -6.72 4.30
CA PHE A 279 -14.78 -5.89 4.66
C PHE A 279 -15.19 -4.86 5.72
N TYR A 280 -14.43 -4.82 6.80
CA TYR A 280 -14.49 -3.77 7.80
C TYR A 280 -13.08 -3.42 8.27
N GLU A 281 -12.76 -2.14 8.19
CA GLU A 281 -11.52 -1.59 8.72
C GLU A 281 -11.85 -0.53 9.75
N GLU A 282 -11.09 -0.48 10.84
CA GLU A 282 -11.23 0.53 11.88
C GLU A 282 -9.88 0.98 12.39
N LEU A 283 -9.75 2.29 12.55
CA LEU A 283 -8.63 2.96 13.18
C LEU A 283 -9.16 3.78 14.36
N VAL A 284 -8.67 3.49 15.55
CA VAL A 284 -8.96 4.27 16.76
C VAL A 284 -7.65 4.91 17.26
N ILE A 285 -7.65 6.23 17.37
CA ILE A 285 -6.50 6.98 17.89
C ILE A 285 -6.94 7.69 19.16
N THR A 286 -6.20 7.52 20.25
CA THR A 286 -6.45 8.23 21.50
C THR A 286 -5.25 9.10 21.85
N GLY A 287 -5.50 10.36 22.10
CA GLY A 287 -4.52 11.35 22.56
C GLY A 287 -4.90 11.94 23.91
N GLU A 288 -4.17 12.95 24.33
CA GLU A 288 -4.38 13.61 25.64
C GLU A 288 -5.73 14.34 25.71
N LYS A 289 -6.25 14.81 24.56
CA LYS A 289 -7.44 15.65 24.50
C LYS A 289 -8.69 14.92 24.02
N GLY A 290 -8.57 13.67 23.56
CA GLY A 290 -9.73 12.96 23.04
C GLY A 290 -9.40 11.74 22.20
N ARG A 291 -10.39 11.32 21.42
CA ARG A 291 -10.37 10.11 20.60
C ARG A 291 -10.87 10.41 19.19
N LEU A 292 -10.24 9.75 18.22
CA LEU A 292 -10.69 9.68 16.84
C LEU A 292 -11.02 8.22 16.49
N VAL A 293 -12.11 8.00 15.78
CA VAL A 293 -12.47 6.72 15.16
C VAL A 293 -12.68 6.95 13.68
N ALA A 294 -11.90 6.27 12.85
CA ALA A 294 -12.04 6.26 11.40
C ALA A 294 -12.32 4.84 10.94
N SER A 295 -13.34 4.63 10.12
CA SER A 295 -13.74 3.30 9.69
C SER A 295 -14.18 3.26 8.24
N GLU A 296 -14.04 2.08 7.63
CA GLU A 296 -14.58 1.77 6.31
C GLU A 296 -15.29 0.42 6.35
N LYS A 297 -16.49 0.38 5.80
CA LYS A 297 -17.28 -0.85 5.59
C LYS A 297 -17.58 -1.01 4.12
N ALA A 298 -17.19 -2.15 3.54
CA ALA A 298 -17.49 -2.52 2.17
C ALA A 298 -18.13 -3.91 2.12
N SER A 299 -19.23 -4.04 1.39
CA SER A 299 -19.86 -5.34 1.18
C SER A 299 -19.05 -6.16 0.16
N ALA A 300 -18.87 -7.45 0.43
CA ALA A 300 -18.36 -8.42 -0.56
C ALA A 300 -19.25 -8.47 -1.81
N ASN A 301 -20.53 -8.13 -1.69
CA ASN A 301 -21.42 -7.91 -2.82
C ASN A 301 -21.18 -6.52 -3.39
N LYS A 302 -20.46 -6.41 -4.51
CA LYS A 302 -20.11 -5.17 -5.23
C LYS A 302 -21.30 -4.23 -5.55
N LYS A 303 -22.55 -4.64 -5.31
CA LYS A 303 -23.74 -3.81 -5.50
C LYS A 303 -23.98 -2.81 -4.36
N ARG A 304 -23.32 -2.96 -3.22
CA ARG A 304 -23.43 -2.02 -2.09
C ARG A 304 -22.27 -1.05 -2.11
N GLN A 305 -22.57 0.22 -1.92
CA GLN A 305 -21.57 1.28 -1.83
C GLN A 305 -20.73 1.11 -0.56
N THR A 306 -19.42 1.35 -0.69
CA THR A 306 -18.51 1.48 0.44
C THR A 306 -18.95 2.65 1.33
N LYS A 307 -18.88 2.45 2.63
CA LYS A 307 -19.19 3.50 3.62
C LYS A 307 -17.94 3.75 4.45
N ALA A 308 -17.37 4.93 4.30
CA ALA A 308 -16.32 5.43 5.16
C ALA A 308 -16.85 6.53 6.08
N SER A 309 -16.34 6.58 7.30
CA SER A 309 -16.73 7.57 8.31
C SER A 309 -15.55 7.95 9.20
N ILE A 310 -15.61 9.15 9.73
CA ILE A 310 -14.70 9.64 10.77
C ILE A 310 -15.53 10.26 11.90
N MET A 311 -15.13 9.99 13.14
CA MET A 311 -15.70 10.59 14.35
C MET A 311 -14.58 11.12 15.20
N VAL A 312 -14.68 12.35 15.66
CA VAL A 312 -13.68 13.00 16.54
C VAL A 312 -14.41 13.46 17.80
N GLU A 313 -13.96 12.95 18.94
CA GLU A 313 -14.46 13.30 20.28
C GLU A 313 -13.34 14.02 21.03
N VAL A 314 -13.52 15.31 21.29
CA VAL A 314 -12.54 16.15 21.98
C VAL A 314 -13.23 16.89 23.12
N GLU A 315 -12.57 17.02 24.27
CA GLU A 315 -13.09 17.74 25.43
C GLU A 315 -13.52 19.18 25.06
N GLY A 316 -14.76 19.54 25.41
CA GLY A 316 -15.33 20.87 25.16
C GLY A 316 -15.88 21.11 23.76
N HIS A 317 -15.87 20.13 22.86
CA HIS A 317 -16.44 20.24 21.53
C HIS A 317 -17.60 19.26 21.35
N GLN A 318 -18.64 19.69 20.59
CA GLN A 318 -19.73 18.79 20.20
C GLN A 318 -19.19 17.69 19.29
N HIS A 319 -19.64 16.46 19.51
CA HIS A 319 -19.31 15.30 18.71
C HIS A 319 -19.61 15.56 17.23
N TYR A 320 -18.61 15.42 16.36
CA TYR A 320 -18.84 15.21 14.95
C TYR A 320 -19.26 13.76 14.76
N GLU A 321 -20.56 13.48 14.76
CA GLU A 321 -21.07 12.22 14.23
C GLU A 321 -20.68 12.12 12.76
N GLY A 322 -19.96 11.05 12.43
CA GLY A 322 -19.37 10.70 11.18
C GLY A 322 -19.89 11.39 9.94
N SER A 323 -19.24 12.44 9.52
CA SER A 323 -19.46 12.95 8.18
C SER A 323 -19.15 11.81 7.20
N LYS A 324 -20.04 11.58 6.24
CA LYS A 324 -19.76 10.67 5.14
C LYS A 324 -18.54 11.19 4.40
N ILE A 325 -17.43 10.51 4.57
CA ILE A 325 -16.21 10.78 3.85
C ILE A 325 -16.10 9.80 2.70
N GLY A 326 -15.57 10.23 1.59
CA GLY A 326 -15.42 9.36 0.41
C GLY A 326 -14.92 10.13 -0.80
N TYR A 327 -14.59 9.38 -1.80
CA TYR A 327 -14.22 9.93 -3.10
C TYR A 327 -15.42 9.92 -4.05
N PRO A 328 -15.39 10.74 -5.11
CA PRO A 328 -16.37 10.66 -6.17
C PRO A 328 -16.49 9.24 -6.72
N PRO A 329 -17.70 8.78 -7.12
CA PRO A 329 -17.93 7.40 -7.52
C PRO A 329 -17.01 6.88 -8.65
N SER A 330 -16.58 7.75 -9.58
CA SER A 330 -15.65 7.39 -10.65
C SER A 330 -14.26 7.06 -10.10
N ILE A 331 -13.78 7.83 -9.13
CA ILE A 331 -12.50 7.62 -8.45
C ILE A 331 -12.60 6.43 -7.50
N GLU A 332 -13.65 6.34 -6.68
CA GLU A 332 -13.85 5.23 -5.74
C GLU A 332 -13.83 3.86 -6.44
N LYS A 333 -14.46 3.77 -7.61
CA LYS A 333 -14.52 2.52 -8.39
C LYS A 333 -13.25 2.22 -9.20
N SER A 334 -12.31 3.14 -9.29
CA SER A 334 -11.11 2.96 -10.12
C SER A 334 -10.13 1.93 -9.55
N GLY A 335 -10.01 1.85 -8.23
CA GLY A 335 -9.13 0.90 -7.53
C GLY A 335 -8.99 1.25 -6.05
N HIS A 336 -8.97 0.23 -5.18
CA HIS A 336 -8.83 0.36 -3.72
C HIS A 336 -9.63 1.54 -3.13
N HIS A 337 -10.90 1.66 -3.51
CA HIS A 337 -11.83 2.73 -3.08
C HIS A 337 -11.29 4.15 -3.36
N GLY A 338 -10.55 4.32 -4.46
CA GLY A 338 -9.96 5.59 -4.89
C GLY A 338 -8.54 5.84 -4.40
N ALA A 339 -8.02 5.00 -3.53
CA ALA A 339 -6.67 5.18 -2.97
C ALA A 339 -5.58 5.12 -4.04
N THR A 340 -5.65 4.16 -4.96
CA THR A 340 -4.69 4.02 -6.07
C THR A 340 -4.71 5.23 -7.01
N PHE A 341 -5.85 5.94 -7.12
CA PHE A 341 -5.93 7.17 -7.92
C PHE A 341 -5.01 8.26 -7.35
N PHE A 342 -5.07 8.52 -6.05
CA PHE A 342 -4.23 9.54 -5.41
C PHE A 342 -2.77 9.12 -5.28
N GLU A 343 -2.50 7.82 -5.21
CA GLU A 343 -1.16 7.28 -5.32
C GLU A 343 -0.52 7.57 -6.70
N HIS A 344 -1.30 7.43 -7.78
CA HIS A 344 -0.88 7.85 -9.12
C HIS A 344 -0.74 9.37 -9.24
N GLU A 345 -1.60 10.14 -8.58
CA GLU A 345 -1.43 11.61 -8.52
C GLU A 345 -0.07 11.98 -7.91
N ALA A 346 0.32 11.30 -6.82
CA ALA A 346 1.64 11.49 -6.22
C ALA A 346 2.77 11.08 -7.16
N LEU A 347 2.66 9.94 -7.86
CA LEU A 347 3.61 9.49 -8.88
C LEU A 347 3.79 10.54 -9.98
N ILE A 348 2.68 11.03 -10.56
CA ILE A 348 2.72 12.04 -11.62
C ILE A 348 3.30 13.37 -11.12
N SER A 349 2.96 13.77 -9.89
CA SER A 349 3.53 14.97 -9.29
C SER A 349 5.04 14.89 -9.15
N GLN A 350 5.60 13.72 -8.76
CA GLN A 350 7.04 13.50 -8.72
C GLN A 350 7.67 13.54 -10.13
N LEU A 351 7.01 12.95 -11.15
CA LEU A 351 7.47 13.05 -12.54
C LEU A 351 7.49 14.51 -13.06
N GLN A 352 6.61 15.35 -12.51
CA GLN A 352 6.58 16.79 -12.76
C GLN A 352 7.56 17.58 -11.87
N GLN A 353 8.45 16.89 -11.14
CA GLN A 353 9.44 17.49 -10.22
C GLN A 353 8.82 18.30 -9.06
N LYS A 354 7.59 17.95 -8.67
CA LYS A 354 6.95 18.51 -7.48
C LYS A 354 7.34 17.70 -6.25
N GLU A 355 7.59 18.40 -5.15
CA GLU A 355 7.82 17.74 -3.86
C GLU A 355 6.50 17.20 -3.29
N VAL A 356 6.44 15.89 -3.07
CA VAL A 356 5.28 15.20 -2.50
C VAL A 356 5.72 14.16 -1.46
N ASP A 357 4.84 13.86 -0.52
CA ASP A 357 5.04 12.85 0.52
C ASP A 357 4.54 11.49 0.03
N ALA A 358 5.24 10.90 -0.92
CA ALA A 358 4.99 9.54 -1.38
C ALA A 358 5.74 8.51 -0.52
N ALA A 359 5.29 7.26 -0.53
CA ALA A 359 5.93 6.20 0.23
C ALA A 359 7.34 5.90 -0.32
N THR A 360 8.33 5.96 0.56
CA THR A 360 9.73 5.71 0.23
C THR A 360 10.12 4.25 0.49
N PRO A 361 11.21 3.74 -0.14
CA PRO A 361 11.75 2.41 0.17
C PRO A 361 12.09 2.21 1.65
N ARG A 362 12.53 3.27 2.36
CA ARG A 362 12.78 3.22 3.80
C ARG A 362 11.50 2.95 4.60
N GLN A 363 10.42 3.62 4.26
CA GLN A 363 9.13 3.42 4.92
C GLN A 363 8.57 2.03 4.59
N GLY A 364 8.71 1.58 3.33
CA GLY A 364 8.36 0.22 2.92
C GLY A 364 9.12 -0.85 3.71
N LEU A 365 10.45 -0.68 3.87
CA LEU A 365 11.27 -1.61 4.66
C LEU A 365 10.89 -1.59 6.15
N MET A 366 10.58 -0.42 6.71
CA MET A 366 10.16 -0.32 8.11
C MET A 366 8.81 -1.02 8.35
N ALA A 367 7.86 -0.89 7.43
CA ALA A 367 6.59 -1.61 7.50
C ALA A 367 6.81 -3.13 7.42
N MET A 368 7.67 -3.59 6.52
CA MET A 368 8.06 -5.00 6.41
C MET A 368 8.79 -5.51 7.67
N LEU A 369 9.63 -4.69 8.29
CA LEU A 369 10.37 -5.06 9.51
C LEU A 369 9.41 -5.32 10.68
N VAL A 370 8.43 -4.44 10.90
CA VAL A 370 7.39 -4.63 11.93
C VAL A 370 6.54 -5.87 11.62
N ALA A 371 6.14 -6.04 10.35
CA ALA A 371 5.36 -7.20 9.90
C ALA A 371 6.11 -8.52 10.11
N SER A 372 7.37 -8.59 9.72
CA SER A 372 8.23 -9.75 9.88
C SER A 372 8.54 -10.04 11.36
N ALA A 373 8.71 -9.01 12.20
CA ALA A 373 8.86 -9.17 13.64
C ALA A 373 7.59 -9.76 14.27
N ALA A 374 6.41 -9.35 13.81
CA ALA A 374 5.14 -9.94 14.25
C ALA A 374 5.04 -11.43 13.88
N GLN A 375 5.37 -11.81 12.63
CA GLN A 375 5.39 -13.22 12.21
C GLN A 375 6.39 -14.05 13.04
N ARG A 376 7.57 -13.49 13.32
CA ARG A 376 8.56 -14.14 14.18
C ARG A 376 8.03 -14.30 15.62
N SER A 377 7.35 -13.27 16.15
CA SER A 377 6.74 -13.33 17.48
C SER A 377 5.68 -14.44 17.58
N ILE A 378 4.86 -14.61 16.53
CA ILE A 378 3.89 -15.73 16.45
C ILE A 378 4.62 -17.07 16.50
N SER A 379 5.66 -17.25 15.69
CA SER A 379 6.38 -18.52 15.59
C SER A 379 7.19 -18.88 16.83
N GLU A 380 7.79 -17.88 17.51
CA GLU A 380 8.64 -18.07 18.69
C GLU A 380 7.85 -17.92 20.02
N ASN A 381 6.60 -17.45 19.95
CA ASN A 381 5.75 -17.10 21.11
C ASN A 381 6.44 -16.18 22.12
N ASN A 382 7.18 -15.21 21.63
CA ASN A 382 7.98 -14.29 22.42
C ASN A 382 7.86 -12.84 21.92
N VAL A 383 8.20 -11.88 22.78
CA VAL A 383 8.41 -10.49 22.38
C VAL A 383 9.67 -10.41 21.50
N VAL A 384 9.55 -9.76 20.35
CA VAL A 384 10.64 -9.56 19.40
C VAL A 384 11.10 -8.11 19.45
N SER A 385 12.36 -7.89 19.85
CA SER A 385 13.02 -6.59 19.73
C SER A 385 13.25 -6.24 18.26
N ILE A 386 12.86 -5.04 17.86
CA ILE A 386 13.05 -4.57 16.47
C ILE A 386 14.53 -4.44 16.12
N ASP A 387 15.35 -3.94 17.06
CA ASP A 387 16.80 -3.80 16.85
C ASP A 387 17.49 -5.16 16.66
N GLU A 388 17.17 -6.13 17.53
CA GLU A 388 17.74 -7.49 17.40
C GLU A 388 17.24 -8.20 16.14
N HIS A 389 15.98 -7.96 15.77
CA HIS A 389 15.43 -8.54 14.55
C HIS A 389 16.10 -7.94 13.29
N ALA A 390 16.33 -6.63 13.28
CA ALA A 390 17.08 -5.96 12.22
C ALA A 390 18.55 -6.45 12.15
N GLU A 391 19.20 -6.63 13.29
CA GLU A 391 20.58 -7.14 13.38
C GLU A 391 20.69 -8.57 12.87
N ARG A 392 19.78 -9.46 13.31
CA ARG A 392 19.71 -10.86 12.85
C ARG A 392 19.53 -10.99 11.33
N ASN A 393 18.82 -10.04 10.71
CA ASN A 393 18.61 -9.99 9.26
C ASN A 393 19.70 -9.18 8.52
N GLY A 394 20.71 -8.65 9.22
CA GLY A 394 21.83 -7.90 8.62
C GLY A 394 21.42 -6.54 8.03
N ILE A 395 20.31 -5.94 8.52
CA ILE A 395 19.74 -4.70 7.97
C ILE A 395 19.84 -3.48 8.92
N LYS A 396 20.36 -3.67 10.12
CA LYS A 396 20.42 -2.61 11.15
C LYS A 396 21.18 -1.37 10.68
N GLU A 397 22.31 -1.56 10.03
CA GLU A 397 23.14 -0.45 9.56
C GLU A 397 22.45 0.42 8.50
N ILE A 398 21.74 -0.20 7.56
CA ILE A 398 21.01 0.53 6.51
C ILE A 398 19.80 1.30 7.06
N LEU A 399 19.22 0.84 8.16
CA LEU A 399 18.14 1.56 8.84
C LEU A 399 18.64 2.77 9.63
N ASN A 400 19.92 2.84 9.97
CA ASN A 400 20.53 3.94 10.70
C ASN A 400 21.13 5.02 9.78
N GLN A 401 21.28 4.74 8.49
CA GLN A 401 21.68 5.70 7.44
C GLN A 401 20.51 6.58 7.00
#